data_7808d6459b086f77f2fe4ffe8bd7d1d8
#
_entry.id   7808d6459b086f77f2fe4ffe8bd7d1d8
#
_cell.length_a   1.000
_cell.length_b   1.000
_cell.length_c   1.000
_cell.angle_alpha   90.00
_cell.angle_beta   90.00
_cell.angle_gamma   90.00
#
_symmetry.space_group_name_H-M   'P 1'
#
loop_
_entity.id
_entity.type
_entity.pdbx_description
1 polymer ?
#
loop_
_entity_poly.entity_id
_entity_poly.type
_entity_poly.pdbx_seq_one_letter_code
_entity_poly.pdbx_strand_id
1 'polypeptide(L)'
;MELLKSDFYYDLPEELIAQTPIEPRNASRMMCVDRQTGAITHDHFYNLCDHLKEGDLLVMNDSRVIPARLYGEKVGNQTFIEFLLLEQKGDKLWEIICRPGKKAKVGTRFSFGGGRLVAEVVEVKDDGNRIVKFECDGNFFTALEDVGQMPLPPYIKEKLENSERYQTVYSKELGSAAAPTAGLHFTPEMLDDLRSRGIKTAFVTLHVGLGTFRPVKEDNVLDHKMHSEHYFLPKETADLINETKKNGGRVIAVGTTTCRTLESVASFYGDISEHEGYTDIFIYPSYEFKCIDGLITNFHLPESTLIMLVCAFAGYSNTMNAYQTAVNEKYRFFSFGDAMVII
;
A
#
# COMPACT_ATOMS: atom_id res chain seq x y z
N MET A 1 20.75 -13.08 17.79
CA MET A 1 20.60 -11.67 18.24
C MET A 1 19.10 -11.42 18.22
N GLU A 2 18.53 -10.97 19.32
CA GLU A 2 17.12 -10.56 19.34
C GLU A 2 16.98 -9.33 18.44
N LEU A 3 15.96 -9.29 17.60
CA LEU A 3 15.62 -8.15 16.76
C LEU A 3 14.41 -7.48 17.39
N LEU A 4 14.64 -6.34 18.02
CA LEU A 4 13.57 -5.64 18.74
C LEU A 4 12.90 -4.59 17.86
N LYS A 5 11.61 -4.38 18.07
CA LYS A 5 10.85 -3.31 17.42
C LYS A 5 11.50 -1.94 17.68
N SER A 6 11.97 -1.71 18.90
CA SER A 6 12.66 -0.47 19.29
C SER A 6 13.95 -0.19 18.52
N ASP A 7 14.57 -1.20 17.89
CA ASP A 7 15.74 -0.99 17.05
C ASP A 7 15.40 -0.13 15.82
N PHE A 8 14.12 -0.09 15.41
CA PHE A 8 13.62 0.65 14.27
C PHE A 8 12.97 1.98 14.66
N TYR A 9 13.24 2.44 15.90
CA TYR A 9 12.75 3.73 16.37
C TYR A 9 13.63 4.86 15.82
N TYR A 10 13.00 5.96 15.43
CA TYR A 10 13.59 7.27 15.20
C TYR A 10 12.59 8.33 15.63
N ASP A 11 13.09 9.49 16.05
CA ASP A 11 12.23 10.61 16.46
C ASP A 11 11.61 11.27 15.22
N LEU A 12 10.28 11.19 15.09
CA LEU A 12 9.53 11.79 13.99
C LEU A 12 8.62 12.90 14.52
N PRO A 13 8.96 14.18 14.28
CA PRO A 13 8.07 15.29 14.58
C PRO A 13 6.72 15.18 13.86
N GLU A 14 5.61 15.39 14.60
CA GLU A 14 4.25 15.25 14.04
C GLU A 14 4.00 16.18 12.85
N GLU A 15 4.61 17.37 12.85
CA GLU A 15 4.51 18.37 11.77
C GLU A 15 5.11 17.91 10.43
N LEU A 16 5.96 16.88 10.42
CA LEU A 16 6.50 16.31 9.19
C LEU A 16 5.55 15.29 8.55
N ILE A 17 4.49 14.85 9.24
CA ILE A 17 3.50 13.95 8.70
C ILE A 17 2.58 14.71 7.74
N ALA A 18 2.70 14.43 6.45
CA ALA A 18 1.94 15.12 5.41
C ALA A 18 0.44 14.89 5.53
N GLN A 19 -0.34 15.95 5.67
CA GLN A 19 -1.79 15.91 5.77
C GLN A 19 -2.48 16.02 4.41
N THR A 20 -1.83 16.69 3.44
CA THR A 20 -2.35 16.96 2.10
C THR A 20 -1.33 16.59 1.03
N PRO A 21 -1.78 16.11 -0.15
CA PRO A 21 -0.89 15.86 -1.28
C PRO A 21 -0.30 17.17 -1.83
N ILE A 22 0.92 17.07 -2.38
CA ILE A 22 1.54 18.19 -3.08
C ILE A 22 1.01 18.30 -4.52
N GLU A 23 0.96 19.52 -5.06
CA GLU A 23 0.58 19.79 -6.45
C GLU A 23 1.72 20.52 -7.18
N PRO A 24 2.09 20.07 -8.40
CA PRO A 24 1.68 18.79 -9.02
C PRO A 24 2.25 17.57 -8.29
N ARG A 25 1.70 16.37 -8.56
CA ARG A 25 2.06 15.11 -7.87
C ARG A 25 3.56 14.84 -7.82
N ASN A 26 4.24 15.10 -8.92
CA ASN A 26 5.67 14.85 -9.11
C ASN A 26 6.58 15.96 -8.56
N ALA A 27 6.02 17.01 -7.96
CA ALA A 27 6.80 18.05 -7.29
C ALA A 27 7.28 17.67 -5.88
N SER A 28 6.95 16.47 -5.39
CA SER A 28 7.50 15.95 -4.14
C SER A 28 9.02 15.86 -4.21
N ARG A 29 9.68 16.07 -3.07
CA ARG A 29 11.12 15.83 -2.95
C ARG A 29 11.38 14.34 -3.09
N MET A 30 12.58 14.02 -3.54
CA MET A 30 13.06 12.65 -3.71
C MET A 30 14.44 12.51 -3.09
N MET A 31 14.57 11.59 -2.14
CA MET A 31 15.87 11.19 -1.61
C MET A 31 16.36 9.97 -2.36
N CYS A 32 17.52 10.09 -3.01
CA CYS A 32 18.17 8.97 -3.67
C CYS A 32 19.23 8.39 -2.72
N VAL A 33 19.15 7.08 -2.48
CA VAL A 33 20.08 6.35 -1.62
C VAL A 33 20.76 5.29 -2.45
N ASP A 34 22.07 5.36 -2.53
CA ASP A 34 22.88 4.28 -3.09
C ASP A 34 22.83 3.07 -2.15
N ARG A 35 22.30 1.96 -2.65
CA ARG A 35 22.06 0.75 -1.86
C ARG A 35 23.34 0.17 -1.25
N GLN A 36 24.47 0.27 -1.95
CA GLN A 36 25.73 -0.35 -1.53
C GLN A 36 26.50 0.52 -0.53
N THR A 37 26.57 1.81 -0.82
CA THR A 37 27.40 2.75 -0.05
C THR A 37 26.64 3.52 1.01
N GLY A 38 25.30 3.61 0.90
CA GLY A 38 24.46 4.46 1.73
C GLY A 38 24.58 5.95 1.41
N ALA A 39 25.25 6.32 0.31
CA ALA A 39 25.37 7.71 -0.12
C ALA A 39 23.99 8.29 -0.44
N ILE A 40 23.74 9.51 0.04
CA ILE A 40 22.46 10.22 -0.10
C ILE A 40 22.63 11.41 -1.02
N THR A 41 21.71 11.54 -1.98
CA THR A 41 21.53 12.76 -2.77
C THR A 41 20.06 13.21 -2.73
N HIS A 42 19.83 14.50 -2.94
CA HIS A 42 18.49 15.10 -2.86
C HIS A 42 18.06 15.59 -4.23
N ASP A 43 16.83 15.31 -4.60
CA ASP A 43 16.26 15.68 -5.88
C ASP A 43 14.74 15.91 -5.75
N HIS A 44 14.05 16.01 -6.87
CA HIS A 44 12.60 16.01 -6.96
C HIS A 44 12.11 14.84 -7.82
N PHE A 45 10.91 14.37 -7.54
CA PHE A 45 10.38 13.16 -8.20
C PHE A 45 10.23 13.32 -9.72
N TYR A 46 10.02 14.54 -10.22
CA TYR A 46 9.97 14.81 -11.67
C TYR A 46 11.29 14.50 -12.39
N ASN A 47 12.41 14.38 -11.68
CA ASN A 47 13.72 14.00 -12.21
C ASN A 47 14.00 12.49 -12.07
N LEU A 48 13.00 11.65 -11.68
CA LEU A 48 13.19 10.21 -11.48
C LEU A 48 13.88 9.53 -12.66
N CYS A 49 13.53 9.94 -13.89
CA CYS A 49 14.09 9.35 -15.11
C CYS A 49 15.61 9.50 -15.22
N ASP A 50 16.22 10.48 -14.56
CA ASP A 50 17.68 10.70 -14.59
C ASP A 50 18.44 9.73 -13.66
N HIS A 51 17.73 9.05 -12.76
CA HIS A 51 18.25 8.01 -11.85
C HIS A 51 18.04 6.59 -12.38
N LEU A 52 17.35 6.46 -13.52
CA LEU A 52 17.05 5.18 -14.16
C LEU A 52 17.88 5.01 -15.44
N LYS A 53 17.93 3.80 -15.95
CA LYS A 53 18.71 3.45 -17.16
C LYS A 53 17.81 2.79 -18.19
N GLU A 54 18.15 2.93 -19.44
CA GLU A 54 17.55 2.13 -20.51
C GLU A 54 17.65 0.64 -20.18
N GLY A 55 16.56 -0.10 -20.34
CA GLY A 55 16.45 -1.50 -19.99
C GLY A 55 15.98 -1.77 -18.55
N ASP A 56 15.86 -0.74 -17.70
CA ASP A 56 15.20 -0.91 -16.40
C ASP A 56 13.69 -1.20 -16.55
N LEU A 57 13.14 -1.95 -15.63
CA LEU A 57 11.72 -2.26 -15.53
C LEU A 57 11.16 -1.73 -14.20
N LEU A 58 10.22 -0.79 -14.25
CA LEU A 58 9.43 -0.39 -13.11
C LEU A 58 8.19 -1.28 -13.01
N VAL A 59 8.04 -1.97 -11.89
CA VAL A 59 6.83 -2.73 -11.57
C VAL A 59 6.02 -1.96 -10.54
N MET A 60 4.73 -1.77 -10.81
CA MET A 60 3.82 -0.92 -10.05
C MET A 60 2.58 -1.69 -9.62
N ASN A 61 1.97 -1.29 -8.50
CA ASN A 61 0.71 -1.87 -8.05
C ASN A 61 -0.46 -1.05 -8.60
N ASP A 62 -1.29 -1.66 -9.45
CA ASP A 62 -2.43 -1.02 -10.11
C ASP A 62 -3.75 -1.12 -9.36
N SER A 63 -3.71 -1.58 -8.10
CA SER A 63 -4.92 -1.64 -7.28
C SER A 63 -5.55 -0.26 -7.11
N ARG A 64 -6.90 -0.22 -7.15
CA ARG A 64 -7.71 0.98 -6.97
C ARG A 64 -8.44 0.92 -5.64
N VAL A 65 -8.34 1.99 -4.88
CA VAL A 65 -9.02 2.13 -3.58
C VAL A 65 -10.50 2.27 -3.80
N ILE A 66 -11.27 1.47 -3.06
CA ILE A 66 -12.73 1.59 -3.01
C ILE A 66 -13.15 2.52 -1.87
N PRO A 67 -14.30 3.20 -1.95
CA PRO A 67 -14.83 4.01 -0.85
C PRO A 67 -15.34 3.09 0.27
N ALA A 68 -14.42 2.42 0.94
CA ALA A 68 -14.66 1.30 1.85
C ALA A 68 -15.29 1.70 3.19
N ARG A 69 -15.43 2.99 3.50
CA ARG A 69 -16.00 3.47 4.75
C ARG A 69 -17.45 3.85 4.54
N LEU A 70 -18.34 3.18 5.25
CA LEU A 70 -19.79 3.37 5.15
C LEU A 70 -20.37 3.85 6.48
N TYR A 71 -21.22 4.84 6.42
CA TYR A 71 -22.00 5.30 7.56
C TYR A 71 -23.48 5.05 7.33
N GLY A 72 -24.13 4.38 8.27
CA GLY A 72 -25.52 3.98 8.12
C GLY A 72 -26.23 3.77 9.44
N GLU A 73 -27.40 3.17 9.37
CA GLU A 73 -28.29 2.96 10.49
C GLU A 73 -28.84 1.52 10.49
N LYS A 74 -29.11 1.02 11.68
CA LYS A 74 -29.77 -0.28 11.84
C LYS A 74 -31.20 -0.19 11.29
N VAL A 75 -31.59 -1.15 10.43
CA VAL A 75 -32.96 -1.23 9.91
C VAL A 75 -33.94 -1.40 11.07
N GLY A 76 -35.00 -0.57 11.09
CA GLY A 76 -36.04 -0.58 12.11
C GLY A 76 -35.75 0.28 13.35
N ASN A 77 -34.54 0.81 13.51
CA ASN A 77 -34.25 1.86 14.47
C ASN A 77 -33.06 2.70 13.98
N GLN A 78 -32.97 3.96 14.38
CA GLN A 78 -31.91 4.89 13.93
C GLN A 78 -30.60 4.72 14.73
N THR A 79 -30.20 3.46 15.00
CA THR A 79 -28.92 3.23 15.63
C THR A 79 -27.80 3.36 14.60
N PHE A 80 -26.98 4.38 14.77
CA PHE A 80 -25.81 4.65 13.93
C PHE A 80 -24.81 3.48 13.95
N ILE A 81 -24.25 3.21 12.79
CA ILE A 81 -23.18 2.23 12.55
C ILE A 81 -22.16 2.78 11.55
N GLU A 82 -20.90 2.49 11.79
CA GLU A 82 -19.83 2.64 10.82
C GLU A 82 -19.37 1.25 10.38
N PHE A 83 -19.29 1.02 9.07
CA PHE A 83 -18.65 -0.14 8.47
C PHE A 83 -17.38 0.29 7.76
N LEU A 84 -16.36 -0.57 7.83
CA LEU A 84 -15.13 -0.43 7.08
C LEU A 84 -14.87 -1.76 6.39
N LEU A 85 -14.99 -1.78 5.06
CA LEU A 85 -14.78 -2.95 4.24
C LEU A 85 -13.28 -3.30 4.24
N LEU A 86 -12.98 -4.59 4.44
CA LEU A 86 -11.61 -5.09 4.50
C LEU A 86 -11.27 -5.94 3.28
N GLU A 87 -12.07 -6.97 3.05
CA GLU A 87 -11.79 -7.98 2.02
C GLU A 87 -13.09 -8.54 1.45
N GLN A 88 -13.14 -8.69 0.15
CA GLN A 88 -14.23 -9.37 -0.53
C GLN A 88 -14.06 -10.89 -0.40
N LYS A 89 -15.04 -11.56 0.17
CA LYS A 89 -15.06 -13.03 0.36
C LYS A 89 -15.93 -13.77 -0.66
N GLY A 90 -16.64 -13.04 -1.50
CA GLY A 90 -17.53 -13.57 -2.53
C GLY A 90 -18.40 -12.48 -3.15
N ASP A 91 -19.34 -12.87 -4.02
CA ASP A 91 -20.27 -11.91 -4.62
C ASP A 91 -21.05 -11.19 -3.52
N LYS A 92 -20.84 -9.87 -3.40
CA LYS A 92 -21.46 -9.00 -2.38
C LYS A 92 -21.24 -9.46 -0.92
N LEU A 93 -20.29 -10.38 -0.69
CA LEU A 93 -19.91 -10.89 0.64
C LEU A 93 -18.58 -10.28 1.06
N TRP A 94 -18.57 -9.58 2.19
CA TRP A 94 -17.42 -8.81 2.64
C TRP A 94 -17.08 -9.07 4.10
N GLU A 95 -15.78 -9.16 4.38
CA GLU A 95 -15.28 -9.01 5.73
C GLU A 95 -15.16 -7.53 6.07
N ILE A 96 -15.63 -7.16 7.27
CA ILE A 96 -15.67 -5.76 7.70
C ILE A 96 -15.26 -5.60 9.17
N ILE A 97 -14.79 -4.40 9.49
CA ILE A 97 -14.81 -3.88 10.87
C ILE A 97 -16.07 -3.02 11.02
N CYS A 98 -16.72 -3.06 12.18
CA CYS A 98 -17.87 -2.20 12.46
C CYS A 98 -17.77 -1.52 13.83
N ARG A 99 -18.31 -0.30 13.92
CA ARG A 99 -18.40 0.48 15.16
C ARG A 99 -19.80 1.08 15.31
N PRO A 100 -20.46 0.84 16.47
CA PRO A 100 -20.08 -0.01 17.61
C PRO A 100 -20.34 -1.50 17.33
N GLY A 101 -19.32 -2.37 17.49
CA GLY A 101 -19.40 -3.79 17.16
C GLY A 101 -20.45 -4.58 17.97
N LYS A 102 -20.75 -4.19 19.21
CA LYS A 102 -21.74 -4.85 20.06
C LYS A 102 -23.16 -4.89 19.47
N LYS A 103 -23.46 -4.00 18.51
CA LYS A 103 -24.79 -3.88 17.88
C LYS A 103 -24.90 -4.70 16.59
N ALA A 104 -23.79 -5.14 16.02
CA ALA A 104 -23.72 -5.92 14.78
C ALA A 104 -23.64 -7.43 15.12
N LYS A 105 -24.80 -8.01 15.47
CA LYS A 105 -24.98 -9.46 15.73
C LYS A 105 -25.45 -10.13 14.44
N VAL A 106 -25.24 -11.45 14.31
CA VAL A 106 -25.74 -12.24 13.19
C VAL A 106 -27.25 -11.97 12.96
N GLY A 107 -27.67 -11.81 11.71
CA GLY A 107 -29.03 -11.49 11.30
C GLY A 107 -29.40 -10.00 11.45
N THR A 108 -28.51 -9.15 11.98
CA THR A 108 -28.78 -7.71 12.05
C THR A 108 -28.57 -7.09 10.67
N ARG A 109 -29.55 -6.26 10.25
CA ARG A 109 -29.49 -5.54 8.99
C ARG A 109 -29.25 -4.04 9.22
N PHE A 110 -28.45 -3.46 8.32
CA PHE A 110 -28.09 -2.04 8.31
C PHE A 110 -28.31 -1.45 6.93
N SER A 111 -28.75 -0.20 6.89
CA SER A 111 -29.05 0.57 5.67
C SER A 111 -28.08 1.73 5.54
N PHE A 112 -27.58 1.94 4.34
CA PHE A 112 -26.64 2.99 3.96
C PHE A 112 -27.20 3.79 2.79
N GLY A 113 -26.97 5.11 2.78
CA GLY A 113 -27.43 5.99 1.71
C GLY A 113 -28.95 5.91 1.47
N GLY A 114 -29.76 5.89 2.54
CA GLY A 114 -31.21 5.82 2.41
C GLY A 114 -31.77 4.52 1.79
N GLY A 115 -31.02 3.42 1.90
CA GLY A 115 -31.40 2.12 1.33
C GLY A 115 -30.70 1.77 0.02
N ARG A 116 -29.79 2.62 -0.46
CA ARG A 116 -28.97 2.35 -1.66
C ARG A 116 -28.14 1.08 -1.51
N LEU A 117 -27.58 0.85 -0.29
CA LEU A 117 -26.98 -0.40 0.14
C LEU A 117 -27.64 -0.87 1.42
N VAL A 118 -27.95 -2.16 1.51
CA VAL A 118 -28.36 -2.83 2.74
C VAL A 118 -27.39 -3.96 3.01
N ALA A 119 -26.97 -4.12 4.27
CA ALA A 119 -26.05 -5.19 4.66
C ALA A 119 -26.69 -6.02 5.77
N GLU A 120 -26.54 -7.33 5.70
CA GLU A 120 -26.88 -8.28 6.75
C GLU A 120 -25.60 -8.92 7.32
N VAL A 121 -25.49 -8.95 8.64
CA VAL A 121 -24.39 -9.65 9.31
C VAL A 121 -24.64 -11.14 9.25
N VAL A 122 -23.80 -11.90 8.56
CA VAL A 122 -23.93 -13.35 8.41
C VAL A 122 -23.05 -14.15 9.36
N GLU A 123 -21.93 -13.53 9.83
CA GLU A 123 -20.99 -14.16 10.77
C GLU A 123 -20.29 -13.11 11.65
N VAL A 124 -19.95 -13.53 12.87
CA VAL A 124 -19.09 -12.77 13.78
C VAL A 124 -17.84 -13.61 14.04
N LYS A 125 -16.69 -13.11 13.60
CA LYS A 125 -15.40 -13.80 13.74
C LYS A 125 -14.81 -13.62 15.15
N ASP A 126 -13.87 -14.51 15.53
CA ASP A 126 -13.20 -14.49 16.83
C ASP A 126 -12.38 -13.22 17.07
N ASP A 127 -11.80 -12.64 16.00
CA ASP A 127 -11.04 -11.37 16.04
C ASP A 127 -11.91 -10.13 16.16
N GLY A 128 -13.24 -10.33 16.17
CA GLY A 128 -14.21 -9.24 16.26
C GLY A 128 -14.64 -8.66 14.91
N ASN A 129 -14.09 -9.10 13.79
CA ASN A 129 -14.56 -8.75 12.45
C ASN A 129 -15.94 -9.38 12.17
N ARG A 130 -16.62 -8.92 11.14
CA ARG A 130 -17.91 -9.48 10.68
C ARG A 130 -17.81 -9.86 9.23
N ILE A 131 -18.52 -10.92 8.87
CA ILE A 131 -18.87 -11.16 7.48
C ILE A 131 -20.27 -10.62 7.24
N VAL A 132 -20.40 -9.80 6.23
CA VAL A 132 -21.69 -9.19 5.85
C VAL A 132 -22.02 -9.49 4.40
N LYS A 133 -23.28 -9.69 4.11
CA LYS A 133 -23.82 -9.81 2.76
C LYS A 133 -24.53 -8.53 2.39
N PHE A 134 -24.13 -7.91 1.30
CA PHE A 134 -24.77 -6.70 0.79
C PHE A 134 -25.89 -7.02 -0.20
N GLU A 135 -26.91 -6.20 -0.16
CA GLU A 135 -28.01 -6.13 -1.11
C GLU A 135 -28.04 -4.74 -1.72
N CYS A 136 -28.15 -4.62 -3.02
CA CYS A 136 -28.31 -3.37 -3.76
C CYS A 136 -28.95 -3.63 -5.11
N ASP A 137 -29.61 -2.62 -5.65
CA ASP A 137 -30.08 -2.62 -7.02
C ASP A 137 -28.89 -2.33 -7.96
N GLY A 138 -28.67 -3.22 -8.95
CA GLY A 138 -27.61 -3.09 -9.93
C GLY A 138 -26.20 -3.47 -9.41
N ASN A 139 -25.19 -2.73 -9.87
CA ASN A 139 -23.80 -3.02 -9.57
C ASN A 139 -23.43 -2.56 -8.15
N PHE A 140 -22.77 -3.46 -7.39
CA PHE A 140 -22.36 -3.18 -6.01
C PHE A 140 -21.35 -2.02 -5.91
N PHE A 141 -20.35 -1.97 -6.78
CA PHE A 141 -19.32 -0.94 -6.71
C PHE A 141 -19.87 0.44 -7.06
N THR A 142 -20.83 0.52 -8.00
CA THR A 142 -21.53 1.78 -8.27
C THR A 142 -22.33 2.25 -7.05
N ALA A 143 -23.07 1.34 -6.41
CA ALA A 143 -23.79 1.69 -5.19
C ALA A 143 -22.84 2.06 -4.03
N LEU A 144 -21.66 1.43 -3.96
CA LEU A 144 -20.62 1.76 -2.98
C LEU A 144 -20.02 3.15 -3.23
N GLU A 145 -19.79 3.53 -4.49
CA GLU A 145 -19.34 4.88 -4.87
C GLU A 145 -20.33 5.97 -4.46
N ASP A 146 -21.64 5.69 -4.57
CA ASP A 146 -22.68 6.64 -4.22
C ASP A 146 -22.73 6.96 -2.71
N VAL A 147 -22.40 5.99 -1.84
CA VAL A 147 -22.63 6.10 -0.39
C VAL A 147 -21.38 6.00 0.47
N GLY A 148 -20.29 5.46 -0.08
CA GLY A 148 -19.05 5.22 0.61
C GLY A 148 -18.16 6.46 0.67
N GLN A 149 -17.22 6.42 1.60
CA GLN A 149 -16.17 7.43 1.74
C GLN A 149 -14.79 6.78 1.61
N MET A 150 -13.85 7.55 1.06
CA MET A 150 -12.46 7.12 0.95
C MET A 150 -11.87 6.80 2.34
N PRO A 151 -11.33 5.61 2.56
CA PRO A 151 -10.80 5.19 3.85
C PRO A 151 -9.37 5.70 4.03
N LEU A 152 -9.21 7.01 4.26
CA LEU A 152 -7.89 7.57 4.52
C LEU A 152 -7.27 6.97 5.79
N PRO A 153 -5.93 6.81 5.81
CA PRO A 153 -5.21 6.36 6.99
C PRO A 153 -5.48 7.24 8.22
N PRO A 154 -5.41 6.68 9.44
CA PRO A 154 -5.82 7.40 10.67
C PRO A 154 -4.94 8.60 11.03
N TYR A 155 -3.72 8.70 10.48
CA TYR A 155 -2.83 9.85 10.67
C TYR A 155 -3.15 11.03 9.76
N ILE A 156 -3.99 10.85 8.73
CA ILE A 156 -4.52 11.95 7.92
C ILE A 156 -5.80 12.44 8.58
N LYS A 157 -5.72 13.63 9.17
CA LYS A 157 -6.84 14.27 9.88
C LYS A 157 -7.59 15.25 8.98
N GLU A 158 -6.93 15.73 7.93
CA GLU A 158 -7.50 16.65 6.96
C GLU A 158 -8.44 15.94 5.98
N LYS A 159 -9.53 16.62 5.62
CA LYS A 159 -10.47 16.11 4.61
C LYS A 159 -9.84 16.26 3.22
N LEU A 160 -9.81 15.19 2.48
CA LEU A 160 -9.38 15.22 1.09
C LEU A 160 -10.50 15.78 0.20
N GLU A 161 -10.26 16.91 -0.45
CA GLU A 161 -11.23 17.57 -1.33
C GLU A 161 -11.48 16.77 -2.61
N ASN A 162 -10.42 16.18 -3.16
CA ASN A 162 -10.46 15.37 -4.37
C ASN A 162 -9.98 13.94 -4.06
N SER A 163 -10.89 12.97 -4.03
CA SER A 163 -10.61 11.56 -3.74
C SER A 163 -9.64 10.92 -4.74
N GLU A 164 -9.61 11.39 -6.00
CA GLU A 164 -8.67 10.91 -7.02
C GLU A 164 -7.21 11.24 -6.68
N ARG A 165 -6.96 12.15 -5.72
CA ARG A 165 -5.60 12.40 -5.20
C ARG A 165 -5.08 11.24 -4.33
N TYR A 166 -5.95 10.36 -3.85
CA TYR A 166 -5.58 9.12 -3.16
C TYR A 166 -5.66 7.89 -4.09
N GLN A 167 -5.56 8.11 -5.41
CA GLN A 167 -5.47 7.08 -6.44
C GLN A 167 -4.21 7.30 -7.28
N THR A 168 -3.55 6.22 -7.71
CA THR A 168 -2.51 6.32 -8.72
C THR A 168 -3.12 6.62 -10.09
N VAL A 169 -2.37 7.28 -10.98
CA VAL A 169 -2.86 7.61 -12.33
C VAL A 169 -3.06 6.38 -13.21
N TYR A 170 -2.57 5.23 -12.77
CA TYR A 170 -2.67 3.94 -13.44
C TYR A 170 -3.53 2.93 -12.67
N SER A 171 -4.23 3.35 -11.61
CA SER A 171 -5.08 2.46 -10.81
C SER A 171 -6.23 1.91 -11.66
N LYS A 172 -6.47 0.58 -11.55
CA LYS A 172 -7.44 -0.14 -12.38
C LYS A 172 -8.26 -1.16 -11.58
N GLU A 173 -7.59 -2.04 -10.85
CA GLU A 173 -8.21 -3.20 -10.22
C GLU A 173 -8.83 -2.81 -8.86
N LEU A 174 -10.18 -2.77 -8.82
CA LEU A 174 -10.94 -2.38 -7.63
C LEU A 174 -10.82 -3.41 -6.50
N GLY A 175 -10.72 -2.96 -5.25
CA GLY A 175 -10.74 -3.87 -4.08
C GLY A 175 -9.82 -3.45 -2.94
N SER A 176 -8.95 -2.47 -3.14
CA SER A 176 -8.00 -2.03 -2.11
C SER A 176 -8.66 -1.11 -1.09
N ALA A 177 -8.31 -1.27 0.19
CA ALA A 177 -8.71 -0.36 1.26
C ALA A 177 -7.70 0.79 1.46
N ALA A 178 -6.51 0.73 0.81
CA ALA A 178 -5.53 1.81 0.84
C ALA A 178 -4.77 1.90 -0.49
N ALA A 179 -4.29 3.10 -0.83
CA ALA A 179 -3.53 3.32 -2.05
C ALA A 179 -2.09 2.78 -1.93
N PRO A 180 -1.49 2.30 -3.03
CA PRO A 180 -0.05 2.06 -3.12
C PRO A 180 0.68 3.41 -3.24
N THR A 181 0.96 4.05 -2.09
CA THR A 181 1.24 5.48 -1.98
C THR A 181 2.50 5.96 -2.71
N ALA A 182 3.51 5.09 -2.89
CA ALA A 182 4.68 5.42 -3.71
C ALA A 182 4.32 5.68 -5.19
N GLY A 183 3.21 5.13 -5.65
CA GLY A 183 2.69 5.39 -6.99
C GLY A 183 1.97 6.73 -7.15
N LEU A 184 1.63 7.40 -6.05
CA LEU A 184 0.91 8.69 -6.08
C LEU A 184 1.75 9.82 -6.67
N HIS A 185 3.06 9.68 -6.71
CA HIS A 185 4.00 10.66 -7.27
C HIS A 185 4.00 10.71 -8.79
N PHE A 186 3.60 9.62 -9.46
CA PHE A 186 3.63 9.54 -10.92
C PHE A 186 2.53 10.38 -11.56
N THR A 187 2.87 10.97 -12.70
CA THR A 187 1.91 11.59 -13.64
C THR A 187 1.88 10.81 -14.94
N PRO A 188 0.83 10.95 -15.78
CA PRO A 188 0.79 10.31 -17.10
C PRO A 188 1.99 10.71 -17.98
N GLU A 189 2.40 11.97 -17.93
CA GLU A 189 3.52 12.51 -18.71
C GLU A 189 4.85 11.86 -18.29
N MET A 190 5.05 11.59 -16.99
CA MET A 190 6.23 10.87 -16.52
C MET A 190 6.26 9.42 -17.03
N LEU A 191 5.10 8.74 -17.08
CA LEU A 191 5.04 7.39 -17.63
C LEU A 191 5.38 7.37 -19.12
N ASP A 192 5.00 8.41 -19.85
CA ASP A 192 5.36 8.55 -21.27
C ASP A 192 6.85 8.89 -21.45
N ASP A 193 7.43 9.74 -20.60
CA ASP A 193 8.88 10.03 -20.61
C ASP A 193 9.71 8.77 -20.30
N LEU A 194 9.33 7.98 -19.30
CA LEU A 194 9.96 6.69 -18.99
C LEU A 194 10.02 5.79 -20.22
N ARG A 195 8.88 5.60 -20.91
CA ARG A 195 8.80 4.78 -22.11
C ARG A 195 9.67 5.33 -23.23
N SER A 196 9.71 6.64 -23.41
CA SER A 196 10.53 7.31 -24.43
C SER A 196 12.03 7.10 -24.23
N ARG A 197 12.46 6.91 -22.98
CA ARG A 197 13.86 6.62 -22.58
C ARG A 197 14.19 5.12 -22.51
N GLY A 198 13.30 4.25 -23.03
CA GLY A 198 13.50 2.80 -23.03
C GLY A 198 13.36 2.12 -21.66
N ILE A 199 12.74 2.79 -20.69
CA ILE A 199 12.41 2.25 -19.37
C ILE A 199 11.03 1.62 -19.47
N LYS A 200 10.95 0.31 -19.21
CA LYS A 200 9.69 -0.44 -19.29
C LYS A 200 8.86 -0.25 -18.02
N THR A 201 7.54 -0.36 -18.15
CA THR A 201 6.60 -0.36 -17.02
C THR A 201 5.73 -1.61 -17.05
N ALA A 202 5.50 -2.24 -15.91
CA ALA A 202 4.62 -3.39 -15.76
C ALA A 202 3.80 -3.27 -14.46
N PHE A 203 2.75 -4.07 -14.34
CA PHE A 203 1.81 -3.95 -13.23
C PHE A 203 1.62 -5.28 -12.51
N VAL A 204 1.42 -5.19 -11.21
CA VAL A 204 0.90 -6.23 -10.34
C VAL A 204 -0.30 -5.68 -9.61
N THR A 205 -1.17 -6.54 -9.12
CA THR A 205 -2.24 -6.14 -8.21
C THR A 205 -1.96 -6.69 -6.82
N LEU A 206 -2.01 -5.86 -5.79
CA LEU A 206 -2.10 -6.30 -4.40
C LEU A 206 -3.13 -5.40 -3.72
N HIS A 207 -4.18 -6.01 -3.20
CA HIS A 207 -5.21 -5.30 -2.46
C HIS A 207 -4.76 -5.06 -1.03
N VAL A 208 -4.39 -3.81 -0.76
CA VAL A 208 -3.90 -3.39 0.55
C VAL A 208 -5.03 -3.41 1.56
N GLY A 209 -4.87 -4.22 2.59
CA GLY A 209 -5.77 -4.24 3.74
C GLY A 209 -5.42 -3.16 4.77
N LEU A 210 -6.37 -2.84 5.64
CA LEU A 210 -6.15 -1.87 6.73
C LEU A 210 -5.17 -2.36 7.81
N GLY A 211 -4.79 -3.63 7.76
CA GLY A 211 -3.76 -4.19 8.61
C GLY A 211 -2.42 -3.47 8.50
N THR A 212 -2.12 -2.92 7.30
CA THR A 212 -0.90 -2.15 7.04
C THR A 212 -0.74 -0.91 7.94
N PHE A 213 -1.85 -0.37 8.47
CA PHE A 213 -1.82 0.78 9.39
C PHE A 213 -1.86 0.39 10.86
N ARG A 214 -1.89 -0.92 11.19
CA ARG A 214 -1.84 -1.36 12.58
C ARG A 214 -0.38 -1.32 13.06
N PRO A 215 -0.13 -0.72 14.24
CA PRO A 215 1.22 -0.75 14.81
C PRO A 215 1.62 -2.18 15.17
N VAL A 216 2.90 -2.48 15.04
CA VAL A 216 3.48 -3.72 15.57
C VAL A 216 3.34 -3.70 17.10
N LYS A 217 2.72 -4.74 17.66
CA LYS A 217 2.45 -4.81 19.11
C LYS A 217 3.54 -5.56 19.85
N GLU A 218 4.10 -6.55 19.20
CA GLU A 218 5.12 -7.44 19.72
C GLU A 218 6.45 -6.68 19.84
N ASP A 219 7.16 -6.87 20.96
CA ASP A 219 8.49 -6.26 21.16
C ASP A 219 9.57 -6.96 20.34
N ASN A 220 9.49 -8.29 20.24
CA ASN A 220 10.35 -9.06 19.35
C ASN A 220 9.73 -9.12 17.96
N VAL A 221 10.46 -8.61 16.95
CA VAL A 221 10.03 -8.57 15.56
C VAL A 221 9.64 -9.95 15.03
N LEU A 222 10.33 -11.02 15.48
CA LEU A 222 10.11 -12.39 15.01
C LEU A 222 8.76 -12.97 15.47
N ASP A 223 8.14 -12.40 16.50
CA ASP A 223 6.84 -12.84 16.99
C ASP A 223 5.67 -12.19 16.23
N HIS A 224 5.96 -11.16 15.42
CA HIS A 224 4.96 -10.46 14.65
C HIS A 224 4.39 -11.33 13.53
N LYS A 225 3.07 -11.37 13.43
CA LYS A 225 2.34 -12.06 12.35
C LYS A 225 1.78 -11.04 11.38
N MET A 226 2.29 -11.07 10.15
CA MET A 226 1.75 -10.27 9.06
C MET A 226 0.33 -10.71 8.73
N HIS A 227 -0.50 -9.74 8.37
CA HIS A 227 -1.81 -10.01 7.80
C HIS A 227 -1.65 -10.49 6.35
N SER A 228 -2.59 -11.32 5.94
CA SER A 228 -2.63 -11.88 4.59
C SER A 228 -3.29 -10.87 3.64
N GLU A 229 -2.71 -10.65 2.46
CA GLU A 229 -3.23 -9.76 1.41
C GLU A 229 -3.26 -10.49 0.08
N HIS A 230 -4.37 -10.32 -0.64
CA HIS A 230 -4.55 -10.93 -1.96
C HIS A 230 -3.70 -10.21 -3.01
N TYR A 231 -2.98 -10.98 -3.83
CA TYR A 231 -2.20 -10.45 -4.94
C TYR A 231 -2.41 -11.21 -6.24
N PHE A 232 -2.10 -10.55 -7.34
CA PHE A 232 -2.04 -11.12 -8.67
C PHE A 232 -0.80 -10.61 -9.41
N LEU A 233 0.01 -11.51 -9.93
CA LEU A 233 1.13 -11.27 -10.84
C LEU A 233 0.74 -11.78 -12.23
N PRO A 234 0.44 -10.89 -13.21
CA PRO A 234 0.08 -11.29 -14.56
C PRO A 234 1.26 -11.94 -15.29
N LYS A 235 0.94 -12.87 -16.21
CA LYS A 235 1.94 -13.53 -17.06
C LYS A 235 2.82 -12.55 -17.82
N GLU A 236 2.24 -11.52 -18.42
CA GLU A 236 2.97 -10.48 -19.15
C GLU A 236 3.99 -9.73 -18.28
N THR A 237 3.64 -9.46 -17.02
CA THR A 237 4.57 -8.84 -16.06
C THR A 237 5.68 -9.80 -15.68
N ALA A 238 5.35 -11.07 -15.42
CA ALA A 238 6.33 -12.10 -15.12
C ALA A 238 7.33 -12.30 -16.28
N ASP A 239 6.83 -12.38 -17.51
CA ASP A 239 7.65 -12.52 -18.72
C ASP A 239 8.60 -11.31 -18.88
N LEU A 240 8.11 -10.08 -18.67
CA LEU A 240 8.92 -8.86 -18.73
C LEU A 240 10.02 -8.83 -17.64
N ILE A 241 9.72 -9.26 -16.42
CA ILE A 241 10.70 -9.37 -15.34
C ILE A 241 11.83 -10.32 -15.74
N ASN A 242 11.47 -11.52 -16.24
CA ASN A 242 12.43 -12.53 -16.66
C ASN A 242 13.28 -12.04 -17.84
N GLU A 243 12.67 -11.39 -18.84
CA GLU A 243 13.37 -10.77 -19.96
C GLU A 243 14.35 -9.70 -19.48
N THR A 244 13.90 -8.80 -18.60
CA THR A 244 14.73 -7.72 -18.05
C THR A 244 15.97 -8.26 -17.36
N LYS A 245 15.80 -9.25 -16.46
CA LYS A 245 16.92 -9.90 -15.76
C LYS A 245 17.87 -10.61 -16.70
N LYS A 246 17.33 -11.33 -17.69
CA LYS A 246 18.14 -12.03 -18.72
C LYS A 246 19.01 -11.05 -19.53
N ASN A 247 18.53 -9.84 -19.76
CA ASN A 247 19.23 -8.79 -20.51
C ASN A 247 20.13 -7.91 -19.61
N GLY A 248 20.25 -8.21 -18.30
CA GLY A 248 21.07 -7.45 -17.36
C GLY A 248 20.46 -6.10 -16.92
N GLY A 249 19.17 -5.89 -17.16
CA GLY A 249 18.42 -4.75 -16.66
C GLY A 249 18.01 -4.94 -15.19
N ARG A 250 17.60 -3.84 -14.54
CA ARG A 250 17.16 -3.84 -13.15
C ARG A 250 15.64 -3.93 -13.05
N VAL A 251 15.14 -4.69 -12.08
CA VAL A 251 13.72 -4.72 -11.69
C VAL A 251 13.53 -3.82 -10.48
N ILE A 252 12.79 -2.74 -10.64
CA ILE A 252 12.58 -1.72 -9.61
C ILE A 252 11.13 -1.75 -9.16
N ALA A 253 10.91 -2.09 -7.89
CA ALA A 253 9.58 -2.10 -7.30
C ALA A 253 9.14 -0.69 -6.92
N VAL A 254 7.96 -0.28 -7.37
CA VAL A 254 7.31 0.95 -6.93
C VAL A 254 6.35 0.61 -5.80
N GLY A 255 6.75 0.93 -4.59
CA GLY A 255 6.05 0.66 -3.35
C GLY A 255 6.39 -0.68 -2.68
N THR A 256 6.22 -0.70 -1.37
CA THR A 256 6.42 -1.90 -0.54
C THR A 256 5.44 -3.02 -0.90
N THR A 257 4.26 -2.69 -1.41
CA THR A 257 3.26 -3.66 -1.88
C THR A 257 3.75 -4.43 -3.10
N THR A 258 4.32 -3.75 -4.09
CA THR A 258 4.95 -4.38 -5.26
C THR A 258 6.12 -5.24 -4.84
N CYS A 259 7.00 -4.72 -3.97
CA CYS A 259 8.11 -5.47 -3.42
C CYS A 259 7.62 -6.79 -2.77
N ARG A 260 6.63 -6.72 -1.89
CA ARG A 260 6.06 -7.90 -1.22
C ARG A 260 5.45 -8.89 -2.19
N THR A 261 4.75 -8.43 -3.23
CA THR A 261 4.20 -9.32 -4.27
C THR A 261 5.31 -10.09 -4.98
N LEU A 262 6.31 -9.38 -5.51
CA LEU A 262 7.39 -9.99 -6.28
C LEU A 262 8.25 -10.92 -5.44
N GLU A 263 8.60 -10.50 -4.23
CA GLU A 263 9.41 -11.31 -3.31
C GLU A 263 8.63 -12.53 -2.78
N SER A 264 7.31 -12.45 -2.65
CA SER A 264 6.47 -13.61 -2.31
C SER A 264 6.53 -14.66 -3.40
N VAL A 265 6.31 -14.27 -4.65
CA VAL A 265 6.34 -15.22 -5.77
C VAL A 265 7.74 -15.85 -5.87
N ALA A 266 8.80 -15.04 -5.86
CA ALA A 266 10.17 -15.53 -5.93
C ALA A 266 10.56 -16.45 -4.76
N SER A 267 10.04 -16.18 -3.55
CA SER A 267 10.39 -16.95 -2.36
C SER A 267 9.60 -18.24 -2.20
N PHE A 268 8.31 -18.24 -2.55
CA PHE A 268 7.43 -19.39 -2.35
C PHE A 268 7.49 -20.38 -3.51
N TYR A 269 7.73 -19.90 -4.74
CA TYR A 269 7.67 -20.73 -5.95
C TYR A 269 9.03 -20.90 -6.65
N GLY A 270 10.03 -20.06 -6.30
CA GLY A 270 11.40 -20.20 -6.80
C GLY A 270 11.65 -19.59 -8.18
N ASP A 271 10.61 -19.32 -8.95
CA ASP A 271 10.64 -18.67 -10.27
C ASP A 271 9.60 -17.56 -10.33
N ILE A 272 9.78 -16.64 -11.28
CA ILE A 272 8.82 -15.57 -11.55
C ILE A 272 7.92 -16.02 -12.69
N SER A 273 6.69 -16.39 -12.35
CA SER A 273 5.63 -16.82 -13.27
C SER A 273 4.30 -16.19 -12.91
N GLU A 274 3.31 -16.30 -13.79
CA GLU A 274 1.93 -15.89 -13.48
C GLU A 274 1.46 -16.58 -12.19
N HIS A 275 0.98 -15.76 -11.26
CA HIS A 275 0.51 -16.29 -9.99
C HIS A 275 -0.54 -15.38 -9.35
N GLU A 276 -1.55 -16.03 -8.76
CA GLU A 276 -2.58 -15.39 -7.95
C GLU A 276 -2.66 -16.11 -6.60
N GLY A 277 -2.75 -15.35 -5.52
CA GLY A 277 -2.78 -15.94 -4.19
C GLY A 277 -2.80 -14.92 -3.07
N TYR A 278 -2.41 -15.38 -1.91
CA TYR A 278 -2.31 -14.54 -0.71
C TYR A 278 -0.88 -14.50 -0.21
N THR A 279 -0.46 -13.34 0.28
CA THR A 279 0.86 -13.16 0.89
C THR A 279 0.74 -12.59 2.29
N ASP A 280 1.45 -13.22 3.21
CA ASP A 280 1.75 -12.74 4.55
C ASP A 280 3.27 -12.57 4.74
N ILE A 281 4.01 -12.41 3.65
CA ILE A 281 5.46 -12.26 3.68
C ILE A 281 5.85 -11.09 4.58
N PHE A 282 6.72 -11.37 5.55
CA PHE A 282 7.31 -10.38 6.44
C PHE A 282 8.80 -10.23 6.10
N ILE A 283 9.14 -9.07 5.53
CA ILE A 283 10.50 -8.73 5.13
C ILE A 283 11.11 -7.84 6.21
N TYR A 284 12.20 -8.31 6.82
CA TYR A 284 12.97 -7.63 7.86
C TYR A 284 14.47 -7.89 7.66
N PRO A 285 15.39 -7.21 8.35
CA PRO A 285 16.84 -7.42 8.19
C PRO A 285 17.23 -8.89 8.27
N SER A 286 18.17 -9.29 7.39
CA SER A 286 18.57 -10.66 7.02
C SER A 286 17.72 -11.34 5.93
N TYR A 287 16.67 -10.72 5.42
CA TYR A 287 15.98 -11.21 4.23
C TYR A 287 16.85 -11.04 2.97
N GLU A 288 16.96 -12.11 2.19
CA GLU A 288 17.69 -12.11 0.91
C GLU A 288 16.72 -11.85 -0.25
N PHE A 289 16.82 -10.69 -0.88
CA PHE A 289 15.98 -10.32 -2.02
C PHE A 289 16.31 -11.16 -3.25
N LYS A 290 15.28 -11.68 -3.91
CA LYS A 290 15.40 -12.61 -5.03
C LYS A 290 14.95 -11.99 -6.36
N CYS A 291 14.07 -11.02 -6.31
CA CYS A 291 13.44 -10.45 -7.49
C CYS A 291 13.85 -9.00 -7.75
N ILE A 292 13.77 -8.12 -6.76
CA ILE A 292 13.96 -6.70 -7.00
C ILE A 292 15.41 -6.24 -6.84
N ASP A 293 15.81 -5.29 -7.69
CA ASP A 293 17.14 -4.66 -7.71
C ASP A 293 17.11 -3.22 -7.22
N GLY A 294 15.92 -2.58 -7.22
CA GLY A 294 15.66 -1.23 -6.73
C GLY A 294 14.30 -1.10 -6.08
N LEU A 295 14.15 -0.08 -5.24
CA LEU A 295 12.90 0.21 -4.52
C LEU A 295 12.61 1.71 -4.54
N ILE A 296 11.40 2.08 -4.97
CA ILE A 296 10.84 3.42 -4.83
C ILE A 296 9.78 3.36 -3.74
N THR A 297 9.87 4.17 -2.70
CA THR A 297 8.95 4.12 -1.56
C THR A 297 8.76 5.50 -0.94
N ASN A 298 7.76 5.65 -0.05
CA ASN A 298 7.63 6.81 0.82
C ASN A 298 8.46 6.60 2.10
N PHE A 299 8.57 7.65 2.92
CA PHE A 299 9.09 7.52 4.28
C PHE A 299 8.01 6.93 5.21
N HIS A 300 8.40 5.95 6.02
CA HIS A 300 7.49 5.15 6.85
C HIS A 300 7.59 5.48 8.33
N LEU A 301 6.57 5.06 9.12
CA LEU A 301 6.53 5.23 10.58
C LEU A 301 7.71 4.55 11.28
N PRO A 302 8.21 5.14 12.37
CA PRO A 302 9.08 4.42 13.27
C PRO A 302 8.41 3.13 13.77
N GLU A 303 9.21 2.10 14.00
CA GLU A 303 8.79 0.80 14.53
C GLU A 303 7.77 0.05 13.66
N SER A 304 7.57 0.45 12.39
CA SER A 304 6.63 -0.21 11.47
C SER A 304 7.29 -1.35 10.69
N THR A 305 6.47 -2.31 10.24
CA THR A 305 6.95 -3.38 9.33
C THR A 305 7.54 -2.83 8.02
N LEU A 306 7.14 -1.62 7.62
CA LEU A 306 7.60 -0.99 6.38
C LEU A 306 9.02 -0.42 6.49
N ILE A 307 9.39 0.21 7.62
CA ILE A 307 10.79 0.61 7.82
C ILE A 307 11.70 -0.60 7.97
N MET A 308 11.20 -1.72 8.55
CA MET A 308 11.94 -2.98 8.61
C MET A 308 12.25 -3.55 7.23
N LEU A 309 11.29 -3.48 6.29
CA LEU A 309 11.48 -3.85 4.89
C LEU A 309 12.55 -2.96 4.23
N VAL A 310 12.50 -1.65 4.43
CA VAL A 310 13.52 -0.73 3.89
C VAL A 310 14.89 -1.03 4.49
N CYS A 311 14.97 -1.31 5.80
CA CYS A 311 16.21 -1.74 6.46
C CYS A 311 16.76 -3.06 5.90
N ALA A 312 15.88 -3.99 5.53
CA ALA A 312 16.28 -5.23 4.88
C ALA A 312 16.85 -4.97 3.49
N PHE A 313 16.29 -4.01 2.74
CA PHE A 313 16.69 -3.73 1.36
C PHE A 313 17.98 -2.88 1.26
N ALA A 314 18.06 -1.78 2.01
CA ALA A 314 19.18 -0.83 1.94
C ALA A 314 20.27 -1.05 3.00
N GLY A 315 20.04 -1.96 3.94
CA GLY A 315 20.85 -2.13 5.14
C GLY A 315 20.38 -1.23 6.28
N TYR A 316 20.45 -1.73 7.50
CA TYR A 316 19.98 -1.04 8.69
C TYR A 316 20.61 0.36 8.88
N SER A 317 21.94 0.43 8.87
CA SER A 317 22.65 1.69 9.09
C SER A 317 22.37 2.73 8.02
N ASN A 318 22.31 2.32 6.74
CA ASN A 318 22.02 3.21 5.63
C ASN A 318 20.59 3.76 5.74
N THR A 319 19.63 2.91 6.09
CA THR A 319 18.23 3.30 6.27
C THR A 319 18.08 4.27 7.43
N MET A 320 18.61 3.95 8.61
CA MET A 320 18.47 4.83 9.78
C MET A 320 19.14 6.19 9.55
N ASN A 321 20.30 6.23 8.86
CA ASN A 321 20.94 7.47 8.45
C ASN A 321 20.06 8.27 7.47
N ALA A 322 19.44 7.60 6.48
CA ALA A 322 18.55 8.25 5.52
C ALA A 322 17.31 8.84 6.21
N TYR A 323 16.70 8.13 7.17
CA TYR A 323 15.55 8.63 7.92
C TYR A 323 15.92 9.79 8.85
N GLN A 324 17.07 9.72 9.53
CA GLN A 324 17.56 10.85 10.33
C GLN A 324 17.85 12.08 9.46
N THR A 325 18.44 11.88 8.29
CA THR A 325 18.66 12.94 7.30
C THR A 325 17.33 13.52 6.83
N ALA A 326 16.33 12.68 6.55
CA ALA A 326 15.00 13.13 6.12
C ALA A 326 14.31 13.99 7.18
N VAL A 327 14.43 13.65 8.46
CA VAL A 327 13.91 14.48 9.57
C VAL A 327 14.65 15.81 9.64
N ASN A 328 15.98 15.81 9.61
CA ASN A 328 16.80 17.02 9.69
C ASN A 328 16.55 17.98 8.52
N GLU A 329 16.39 17.42 7.31
CA GLU A 329 16.13 18.16 6.07
C GLU A 329 14.64 18.46 5.86
N LYS A 330 13.78 18.11 6.85
CA LYS A 330 12.34 18.39 6.83
C LYS A 330 11.62 17.80 5.59
N TYR A 331 11.93 16.55 5.27
CA TYR A 331 11.12 15.80 4.32
C TYR A 331 9.73 15.58 4.89
N ARG A 332 8.75 15.40 3.99
CA ARG A 332 7.39 15.05 4.36
C ARG A 332 7.26 13.54 4.44
N PHE A 333 6.54 13.06 5.44
CA PHE A 333 6.41 11.63 5.74
C PHE A 333 5.05 11.08 5.39
N PHE A 334 4.95 9.76 5.19
CA PHE A 334 3.76 8.95 4.92
C PHE A 334 3.14 9.12 3.55
N SER A 335 1.82 8.80 3.45
CA SER A 335 1.06 8.62 2.20
C SER A 335 1.15 9.79 1.23
N PHE A 336 1.11 11.02 1.74
CA PHE A 336 1.24 12.25 0.96
C PHE A 336 2.60 12.92 1.12
N GLY A 337 3.54 12.19 1.70
CA GLY A 337 4.91 12.66 1.90
C GLY A 337 5.75 12.62 0.65
N ASP A 338 7.05 12.74 0.87
CA ASP A 338 8.07 12.70 -0.17
C ASP A 338 8.51 11.27 -0.49
N ALA A 339 9.31 11.11 -1.53
CA ALA A 339 9.75 9.81 -2.02
C ALA A 339 11.20 9.50 -1.62
N MET A 340 11.50 8.20 -1.54
CA MET A 340 12.84 7.64 -1.46
C MET A 340 13.06 6.68 -2.62
N VAL A 341 14.17 6.78 -3.30
CA VAL A 341 14.63 5.86 -4.36
C VAL A 341 15.91 5.20 -3.88
N ILE A 342 15.93 3.88 -3.83
CA ILE A 342 17.04 3.07 -3.36
C ILE A 342 17.49 2.17 -4.52
N ILE A 343 18.70 2.38 -5.05
CA ILE A 343 19.22 1.67 -6.24
C ILE A 343 20.74 1.45 -6.13
#